data_5615767f5e14f94bda9c9db885b5859d
#
_entry.id   5615767f5e14f94bda9c9db885b5859d
#
_cell.length_a   1.000
_cell.length_b   1.000
_cell.length_c   1.000
_cell.angle_alpha   90.00
_cell.angle_beta   90.00
_cell.angle_gamma   90.00
#
_symmetry.space_group_name_H-M   'P 1'
#
loop_
_entity.id
_entity.type
_entity.pdbx_description
1 polymer ?
#
loop_
_entity_poly.entity_id
_entity_poly.type
_entity_poly.pdbx_seq_one_letter_code
_entity_poly.pdbx_strand_id
1 'polypeptide(L)'
;KSYIKKKYNKPGSVFLGVIHRLDRPTSGVVIFARTSKALTRINQQFKDRETQKKYWAIVDESFDSNSGTLTHWLKRNSNINKSYAHRLEIIDSKKGILHYKKIKNLNRYCVLEITLETGRHHQIRSQLSFVGYPIKGDLKYNAKRSNPDHSIDLHARSLTIFHPTTKVIMTIIAKPPIKPQWNFALSD
;
A
#
# COMPACT_ATOMS: atom_id res chain seq x y z
N LYS A 1 -16.26 -10.46 -11.51
CA LYS A 1 -16.67 -11.88 -11.73
C LYS A 1 -16.88 -12.17 -13.21
N SER A 2 -17.53 -11.29 -13.96
CA SER A 2 -17.82 -11.45 -15.39
C SER A 2 -16.56 -11.73 -16.22
N TYR A 3 -15.46 -11.01 -15.99
CA TYR A 3 -14.17 -11.27 -16.62
C TYR A 3 -13.69 -12.73 -16.42
N ILE A 4 -13.74 -13.22 -15.16
CA ILE A 4 -13.33 -14.60 -14.83
C ILE A 4 -14.24 -15.61 -15.50
N LYS A 5 -15.55 -15.38 -15.48
CA LYS A 5 -16.54 -16.25 -16.15
C LYS A 5 -16.23 -16.40 -17.63
N LYS A 6 -16.02 -15.27 -18.33
CA LYS A 6 -15.69 -15.25 -19.77
C LYS A 6 -14.34 -15.89 -20.06
N LYS A 7 -13.27 -15.48 -19.34
CA LYS A 7 -11.89 -15.94 -19.59
C LYS A 7 -11.72 -17.45 -19.42
N TYR A 8 -12.44 -18.06 -18.47
CA TYR A 8 -12.31 -19.48 -18.14
C TYR A 8 -13.53 -20.32 -18.50
N ASN A 9 -14.44 -19.75 -19.32
CA ASN A 9 -15.66 -20.40 -19.80
C ASN A 9 -16.45 -21.12 -18.69
N LYS A 10 -16.68 -20.45 -17.56
CA LYS A 10 -17.34 -21.06 -16.40
C LYS A 10 -18.85 -21.13 -16.61
N PRO A 11 -19.50 -22.33 -16.53
CA PRO A 11 -20.93 -22.47 -16.78
C PRO A 11 -21.81 -21.83 -15.69
N GLY A 12 -21.34 -21.84 -14.43
CA GLY A 12 -22.12 -21.40 -13.28
C GLY A 12 -21.69 -20.04 -12.71
N SER A 13 -22.01 -19.83 -11.45
CA SER A 13 -21.57 -18.66 -10.70
C SER A 13 -20.07 -18.72 -10.40
N VAL A 14 -19.41 -17.54 -10.41
CA VAL A 14 -17.98 -17.44 -10.19
C VAL A 14 -17.69 -16.97 -8.77
N PHE A 15 -16.93 -17.76 -8.02
CA PHE A 15 -16.35 -17.32 -6.75
C PHE A 15 -15.21 -16.34 -7.02
N LEU A 16 -15.19 -15.24 -6.28
CA LEU A 16 -14.08 -14.29 -6.24
C LEU A 16 -14.02 -13.68 -4.84
N GLY A 17 -13.03 -14.12 -4.06
CA GLY A 17 -12.81 -13.67 -2.69
C GLY A 17 -11.87 -12.47 -2.64
N VAL A 18 -12.26 -11.44 -1.87
CA VAL A 18 -11.42 -10.26 -1.60
C VAL A 18 -10.48 -10.60 -0.45
N ILE A 19 -9.17 -10.54 -0.70
CA ILE A 19 -8.13 -10.82 0.30
C ILE A 19 -7.74 -9.54 1.03
N HIS A 20 -7.45 -8.50 0.27
CA HIS A 20 -7.08 -7.19 0.78
C HIS A 20 -7.61 -6.10 -0.17
N ARG A 21 -7.43 -4.87 0.23
CA ARG A 21 -7.84 -3.69 -0.55
C ARG A 21 -6.78 -2.61 -0.48
N LEU A 22 -6.79 -1.71 -1.44
CA LEU A 22 -6.07 -0.44 -1.41
C LEU A 22 -7.01 0.69 -1.00
N ASP A 23 -6.44 1.78 -0.50
CA ASP A 23 -7.17 3.03 -0.34
C ASP A 23 -7.62 3.54 -1.72
N ARG A 24 -8.78 4.15 -1.80
CA ARG A 24 -9.37 4.62 -3.08
C ARG A 24 -8.41 5.43 -3.97
N PRO A 25 -7.59 6.36 -3.43
CA PRO A 25 -6.67 7.15 -4.26
C PRO A 25 -5.32 6.47 -4.52
N THR A 26 -5.10 5.23 -4.05
CA THR A 26 -3.84 4.48 -4.17
C THR A 26 -3.91 3.52 -5.35
N SER A 27 -2.84 3.43 -6.13
CA SER A 27 -2.69 2.46 -7.22
C SER A 27 -1.87 1.24 -6.82
N GLY A 28 -1.85 0.19 -7.66
CA GLY A 28 -0.94 -0.94 -7.50
C GLY A 28 -1.59 -2.31 -7.38
N VAL A 29 -0.86 -3.24 -6.77
CA VAL A 29 -1.24 -4.66 -6.67
C VAL A 29 -2.44 -4.86 -5.77
N VAL A 30 -3.47 -5.52 -6.30
CA VAL A 30 -4.58 -6.11 -5.56
C VAL A 30 -4.77 -7.55 -6.03
N ILE A 31 -4.87 -8.49 -5.10
CA ILE A 31 -5.09 -9.91 -5.42
C ILE A 31 -6.46 -10.39 -4.94
N PHE A 32 -7.02 -11.31 -5.70
CA PHE A 32 -8.30 -11.95 -5.41
C PHE A 32 -8.15 -13.47 -5.44
N ALA A 33 -8.79 -14.15 -4.51
CA ALA A 33 -8.83 -15.60 -4.50
C ALA A 33 -9.94 -16.13 -5.43
N ARG A 34 -9.60 -17.11 -6.27
CA ARG A 34 -10.56 -17.78 -7.18
C ARG A 34 -11.29 -18.95 -6.55
N THR A 35 -10.93 -19.33 -5.33
CA THR A 35 -11.58 -20.38 -4.54
C THR A 35 -11.62 -19.98 -3.06
N SER A 36 -12.59 -20.50 -2.31
CA SER A 36 -12.68 -20.31 -0.85
C SER A 36 -11.44 -20.84 -0.13
N LYS A 37 -10.93 -22.00 -0.55
CA LYS A 37 -9.71 -22.60 0.01
C LYS A 37 -8.48 -21.71 -0.16
N ALA A 38 -8.31 -21.07 -1.34
CA ALA A 38 -7.24 -20.11 -1.57
C ALA A 38 -7.43 -18.84 -0.72
N LEU A 39 -8.66 -18.34 -0.60
CA LEU A 39 -8.99 -17.19 0.25
C LEU A 39 -8.56 -17.43 1.69
N THR A 40 -8.97 -18.55 2.29
CA THR A 40 -8.62 -18.91 3.67
C THR A 40 -7.12 -19.00 3.86
N ARG A 41 -6.40 -19.68 2.95
CA ARG A 41 -4.94 -19.87 3.06
C ARG A 41 -4.16 -18.57 2.92
N ILE A 42 -4.57 -17.69 2.01
CA ILE A 42 -3.88 -16.40 1.84
C ILE A 42 -4.22 -15.45 3.00
N ASN A 43 -5.47 -15.43 3.47
CA ASN A 43 -5.83 -14.66 4.67
C ASN A 43 -5.01 -15.07 5.89
N GLN A 44 -4.71 -16.38 6.03
CA GLN A 44 -3.84 -16.87 7.11
C GLN A 44 -2.43 -16.27 6.98
N GLN A 45 -1.82 -16.27 5.78
CA GLN A 45 -0.50 -15.65 5.56
C GLN A 45 -0.50 -14.15 5.93
N PHE A 46 -1.57 -13.43 5.62
CA PHE A 46 -1.71 -12.02 6.03
C PHE A 46 -1.79 -11.86 7.54
N LYS A 47 -2.52 -12.76 8.22
CA LYS A 47 -2.65 -12.78 9.67
C LYS A 47 -1.32 -13.09 10.35
N ASP A 48 -0.58 -14.06 9.84
CA ASP A 48 0.69 -14.54 10.38
C ASP A 48 1.88 -13.66 9.93
N ARG A 49 1.62 -12.62 9.13
CA ARG A 49 2.63 -11.68 8.60
C ARG A 49 3.69 -12.36 7.71
N GLU A 50 3.35 -13.43 7.06
CA GLU A 50 4.21 -14.14 6.10
C GLU A 50 4.24 -13.46 4.72
N THR A 51 3.50 -12.37 4.56
CA THR A 51 3.44 -11.61 3.30
C THR A 51 4.36 -10.39 3.35
N GLN A 52 5.09 -10.12 2.26
CA GLN A 52 5.85 -8.88 2.13
C GLN A 52 5.11 -7.91 1.19
N LYS A 53 4.91 -6.70 1.65
CA LYS A 53 4.25 -5.62 0.89
C LYS A 53 5.21 -4.46 0.72
N LYS A 54 5.52 -4.13 -0.52
CA LYS A 54 6.32 -2.95 -0.84
C LYS A 54 5.46 -1.90 -1.54
N TYR A 55 5.65 -0.67 -1.12
CA TYR A 55 5.00 0.50 -1.69
C TYR A 55 6.06 1.50 -2.15
N TRP A 56 5.72 2.28 -3.16
CA TRP A 56 6.45 3.48 -3.50
C TRP A 56 5.59 4.70 -3.13
N ALA A 57 6.19 5.67 -2.45
CA ALA A 57 5.56 6.92 -2.08
C ALA A 57 6.41 8.09 -2.54
N ILE A 58 5.79 9.12 -3.10
CA ILE A 58 6.46 10.37 -3.46
C ILE A 58 6.16 11.38 -2.36
N VAL A 59 7.21 11.94 -1.77
CA VAL A 59 7.17 12.96 -0.73
C VAL A 59 8.05 14.15 -1.12
N ASP A 60 8.00 15.23 -0.33
CA ASP A 60 8.82 16.42 -0.54
C ASP A 60 10.33 16.08 -0.51
N GLU A 61 11.13 16.77 -1.32
CA GLU A 61 12.58 16.53 -1.43
C GLU A 61 13.37 16.80 -0.15
N SER A 62 12.84 17.64 0.75
CA SER A 62 13.43 17.95 2.05
C SER A 62 13.47 16.75 3.01
N PHE A 63 12.97 15.59 2.59
CA PHE A 63 13.11 14.35 3.35
C PHE A 63 14.57 13.90 3.39
N ASP A 64 15.29 14.22 4.46
CA ASP A 64 16.76 14.11 4.53
C ASP A 64 17.28 12.68 4.72
N SER A 65 16.49 11.81 5.36
CA SER A 65 16.96 10.46 5.69
C SER A 65 16.92 9.52 4.49
N ASN A 66 18.03 8.81 4.25
CA ASN A 66 18.11 7.83 3.16
C ASN A 66 17.37 6.53 3.46
N SER A 67 17.29 6.13 4.73
CA SER A 67 16.55 4.94 5.17
C SER A 67 16.24 5.02 6.67
N GLY A 68 15.24 4.28 7.09
CA GLY A 68 14.87 4.22 8.49
C GLY A 68 13.61 3.45 8.76
N THR A 69 13.15 3.54 10.00
CA THR A 69 11.93 2.89 10.48
C THR A 69 11.03 3.91 11.15
N LEU A 70 9.76 3.92 10.79
CA LEU A 70 8.74 4.69 11.49
C LEU A 70 7.90 3.74 12.35
N THR A 71 7.93 3.98 13.65
CA THR A 71 7.10 3.27 14.63
C THR A 71 6.19 4.27 15.32
N HIS A 72 4.88 4.10 15.15
CA HIS A 72 3.86 4.95 15.74
C HIS A 72 2.65 4.15 16.21
N TRP A 73 1.85 4.73 17.08
CA TRP A 73 0.58 4.20 17.51
C TRP A 73 -0.54 4.84 16.70
N LEU A 74 -1.32 4.03 15.99
CA LEU A 74 -2.32 4.51 15.03
C LEU A 74 -3.72 4.33 15.60
N LYS A 75 -4.45 5.44 15.75
CA LYS A 75 -5.87 5.45 16.13
C LYS A 75 -6.72 5.84 14.93
N ARG A 76 -7.70 5.00 14.60
CA ARG A 76 -8.65 5.29 13.52
C ARG A 76 -9.84 6.09 14.03
N ASN A 77 -10.17 7.16 13.32
CA ASN A 77 -11.45 7.84 13.43
C ASN A 77 -12.36 7.35 12.28
N SER A 78 -13.36 6.53 12.61
CA SER A 78 -14.28 5.94 11.62
C SER A 78 -15.22 6.97 10.99
N ASN A 79 -15.63 8.00 11.72
CA ASN A 79 -16.59 9.00 11.26
C ASN A 79 -16.07 9.79 10.05
N ILE A 80 -14.78 10.12 10.05
CA ILE A 80 -14.13 10.85 8.95
C ILE A 80 -13.21 9.95 8.11
N ASN A 81 -13.20 8.64 8.37
CA ASN A 81 -12.37 7.64 7.71
C ASN A 81 -10.89 8.07 7.62
N LYS A 82 -10.29 8.48 8.74
CA LYS A 82 -8.90 8.95 8.87
C LYS A 82 -8.22 8.25 10.03
N SER A 83 -6.91 7.98 9.92
CA SER A 83 -6.08 7.51 11.03
C SER A 83 -5.12 8.59 11.48
N TYR A 84 -4.83 8.64 12.77
CA TYR A 84 -3.86 9.55 13.37
C TYR A 84 -2.72 8.75 13.96
N ALA A 85 -1.50 9.19 13.72
CA ALA A 85 -0.30 8.61 14.30
C ALA A 85 0.06 9.35 15.60
N HIS A 86 0.52 8.61 16.60
CA HIS A 86 0.96 9.11 17.90
C HIS A 86 2.31 8.51 18.25
N ARG A 87 3.15 9.24 18.96
CA ARG A 87 4.46 8.77 19.43
C ARG A 87 4.33 7.68 20.49
N LEU A 88 3.36 7.83 21.37
CA LEU A 88 3.08 6.91 22.48
C LEU A 88 1.75 6.19 22.26
N GLU A 89 1.58 5.07 22.94
CA GLU A 89 0.32 4.34 22.96
C GLU A 89 -0.79 5.16 23.60
N ILE A 90 -1.96 5.17 22.96
CA ILE A 90 -3.17 5.76 23.51
C ILE A 90 -4.32 4.75 23.39
N ILE A 91 -5.39 4.97 24.12
CA ILE A 91 -6.58 4.10 24.11
C ILE A 91 -7.07 3.88 22.67
N ASP A 92 -7.35 2.61 22.30
CA ASP A 92 -7.78 2.16 20.97
C ASP A 92 -6.77 2.37 19.83
N SER A 93 -5.52 2.69 20.13
CA SER A 93 -4.47 2.72 19.13
C SER A 93 -3.85 1.35 18.88
N LYS A 94 -3.24 1.18 17.72
CA LYS A 94 -2.54 -0.06 17.34
C LYS A 94 -1.16 0.30 16.80
N LYS A 95 -0.14 -0.40 17.26
CA LYS A 95 1.24 -0.21 16.79
C LYS A 95 1.34 -0.44 15.28
N GLY A 96 1.94 0.51 14.58
CA GLY A 96 2.24 0.48 13.15
C GLY A 96 3.74 0.65 12.94
N ILE A 97 4.36 -0.27 12.20
CA ILE A 97 5.78 -0.27 11.88
C ILE A 97 5.93 -0.36 10.36
N LEU A 98 6.71 0.57 9.82
CA LEU A 98 7.16 0.54 8.42
C LEU A 98 8.64 0.86 8.33
N HIS A 99 9.30 0.29 7.35
CA HIS A 99 10.66 0.60 6.97
C HIS A 99 10.63 1.35 5.64
N TYR A 100 11.51 2.34 5.48
CA TYR A 100 11.62 3.09 4.24
C TYR A 100 13.07 3.17 3.77
N LYS A 101 13.24 3.29 2.45
CA LYS A 101 14.49 3.60 1.78
C LYS A 101 14.22 4.62 0.68
N LYS A 102 14.97 5.71 0.65
CA LYS A 102 14.95 6.65 -0.47
C LYS A 102 15.61 5.98 -1.68
N ILE A 103 14.89 5.84 -2.77
CA ILE A 103 15.36 5.13 -3.97
C ILE A 103 15.66 6.06 -5.15
N LYS A 104 15.08 7.27 -5.13
CA LYS A 104 15.30 8.24 -6.21
C LYS A 104 15.05 9.66 -5.70
N ASN A 105 15.90 10.60 -6.11
CA ASN A 105 15.62 12.02 -6.03
C ASN A 105 14.99 12.48 -7.34
N LEU A 106 13.93 13.27 -7.23
CA LEU A 106 13.24 13.94 -8.32
C LEU A 106 13.37 15.45 -8.10
N ASN A 107 13.01 16.25 -9.11
CA ASN A 107 12.91 17.70 -8.91
C ASN A 107 11.79 17.99 -7.88
N ARG A 108 12.12 18.63 -6.75
CA ARG A 108 11.22 18.99 -5.62
C ARG A 108 10.58 17.81 -4.86
N TYR A 109 10.93 16.58 -5.19
CA TYR A 109 10.38 15.39 -4.54
C TYR A 109 11.43 14.30 -4.41
N CYS A 110 11.16 13.32 -3.57
CA CYS A 110 11.90 12.06 -3.57
C CYS A 110 10.94 10.87 -3.53
N VAL A 111 11.44 9.73 -3.98
CA VAL A 111 10.71 8.46 -3.96
C VAL A 111 11.20 7.61 -2.82
N LEU A 112 10.29 7.19 -1.97
CA LEU A 112 10.55 6.24 -0.90
C LEU A 112 10.01 4.86 -1.30
N GLU A 113 10.84 3.83 -1.25
CA GLU A 113 10.39 2.44 -1.17
C GLU A 113 10.06 2.14 0.29
N ILE A 114 8.87 1.64 0.55
CA ILE A 114 8.34 1.39 1.88
C ILE A 114 7.99 -0.09 2.00
N THR A 115 8.54 -0.76 3.02
CA THR A 115 8.18 -2.13 3.39
C THR A 115 7.33 -2.10 4.66
N LEU A 116 6.14 -2.69 4.60
CA LEU A 116 5.24 -2.75 5.74
C LEU A 116 5.48 -4.00 6.58
N GLU A 117 5.83 -3.83 7.85
CA GLU A 117 5.79 -4.90 8.86
C GLU A 117 4.35 -5.10 9.38
N THR A 118 3.60 -4.03 9.51
CA THR A 118 2.19 -4.05 9.90
C THR A 118 1.32 -3.44 8.79
N GLY A 119 0.01 -3.74 8.80
CA GLY A 119 -0.94 -3.22 7.80
C GLY A 119 -2.13 -2.52 8.47
N ARG A 120 -1.92 -1.35 9.08
CA ARG A 120 -3.00 -0.57 9.71
C ARG A 120 -3.70 0.31 8.68
N HIS A 121 -4.94 0.68 8.99
CA HIS A 121 -5.71 1.60 8.15
C HIS A 121 -4.95 2.91 7.91
N HIS A 122 -4.77 3.31 6.64
CA HIS A 122 -4.03 4.49 6.20
C HIS A 122 -2.60 4.61 6.79
N GLN A 123 -1.95 3.50 7.12
CA GLN A 123 -0.70 3.50 7.88
C GLN A 123 0.38 4.39 7.27
N ILE A 124 0.76 4.17 6.02
CA ILE A 124 1.82 4.94 5.33
C ILE A 124 1.47 6.43 5.31
N ARG A 125 0.23 6.74 4.95
CA ARG A 125 -0.28 8.10 4.83
C ARG A 125 -0.21 8.87 6.15
N SER A 126 -0.68 8.24 7.24
CA SER A 126 -0.69 8.86 8.57
C SER A 126 0.70 9.00 9.15
N GLN A 127 1.58 8.00 8.99
CA GLN A 127 2.93 8.04 9.54
C GLN A 127 3.81 9.07 8.82
N LEU A 128 3.78 9.11 7.47
CA LEU A 128 4.54 10.10 6.70
C LEU A 128 4.04 11.52 6.98
N SER A 129 2.73 11.74 7.03
CA SER A 129 2.18 13.06 7.41
C SER A 129 2.57 13.47 8.83
N PHE A 130 2.57 12.52 9.77
CA PHE A 130 2.94 12.79 11.17
C PHE A 130 4.38 13.27 11.33
N VAL A 131 5.30 12.75 10.53
CA VAL A 131 6.70 13.19 10.53
C VAL A 131 6.97 14.42 9.64
N GLY A 132 5.91 15.04 9.10
CA GLY A 132 6.00 16.29 8.33
C GLY A 132 6.13 16.12 6.82
N TYR A 133 6.13 14.89 6.30
CA TYR A 133 6.30 14.60 4.87
C TYR A 133 5.09 13.88 4.27
N PRO A 134 3.95 14.57 4.11
CA PRO A 134 2.76 13.98 3.53
C PRO A 134 3.04 13.52 2.09
N ILE A 135 2.35 12.44 1.69
CA ILE A 135 2.42 11.92 0.32
C ILE A 135 1.88 12.99 -0.63
N LYS A 136 2.58 13.21 -1.73
CA LYS A 136 2.16 14.16 -2.78
C LYS A 136 0.73 13.83 -3.26
N GLY A 137 -0.13 14.83 -3.29
CA GLY A 137 -1.55 14.71 -3.66
C GLY A 137 -2.49 14.36 -2.50
N ASP A 138 -1.99 13.99 -1.32
CA ASP A 138 -2.82 13.54 -0.22
C ASP A 138 -3.33 14.68 0.68
N LEU A 139 -4.33 15.42 0.20
CA LEU A 139 -4.94 16.52 0.96
C LEU A 139 -5.52 16.06 2.30
N LYS A 140 -6.03 14.83 2.39
CA LYS A 140 -6.56 14.28 3.66
C LYS A 140 -5.48 14.21 4.75
N TYR A 141 -4.23 14.10 4.33
CA TYR A 141 -3.05 14.01 5.20
C TYR A 141 -2.09 15.19 5.02
N ASN A 142 -2.64 16.38 4.74
CA ASN A 142 -1.95 17.68 4.76
C ASN A 142 -0.97 17.93 3.60
N ALA A 143 -1.10 17.23 2.46
CA ALA A 143 -0.40 17.64 1.26
C ALA A 143 -0.88 19.03 0.81
N LYS A 144 0.04 19.88 0.34
CA LYS A 144 -0.26 21.28 -0.06
C LYS A 144 -1.20 21.36 -1.26
N ARG A 145 -1.19 20.37 -2.17
CA ARG A 145 -1.96 20.37 -3.43
C ARG A 145 -2.45 18.96 -3.76
N SER A 146 -3.62 18.86 -4.40
CA SER A 146 -4.09 17.59 -4.99
C SER A 146 -3.37 17.28 -6.30
N ASN A 147 -3.36 16.03 -6.70
CA ASN A 147 -3.08 15.67 -8.08
C ASN A 147 -4.31 16.00 -8.97
N PRO A 148 -4.12 16.29 -10.28
CA PRO A 148 -5.25 16.63 -11.16
C PRO A 148 -6.34 15.56 -11.24
N ASP A 149 -5.98 14.30 -11.10
CA ASP A 149 -6.88 13.14 -11.13
C ASP A 149 -7.35 12.70 -9.73
N HIS A 150 -7.13 13.53 -8.71
CA HIS A 150 -7.46 13.26 -7.31
C HIS A 150 -6.85 11.98 -6.72
N SER A 151 -5.88 11.35 -7.40
CA SER A 151 -5.08 10.28 -6.82
C SER A 151 -4.00 10.84 -5.89
N ILE A 152 -3.39 9.96 -5.10
CA ILE A 152 -2.18 10.27 -4.34
C ILE A 152 -0.99 9.52 -4.93
N ASP A 153 0.22 10.04 -4.80
CA ASP A 153 1.41 9.38 -5.31
C ASP A 153 1.91 8.31 -4.32
N LEU A 154 1.02 7.36 -4.04
CA LEU A 154 1.25 6.12 -3.31
C LEU A 154 0.90 4.94 -4.22
N HIS A 155 1.84 4.02 -4.39
CA HIS A 155 1.71 2.88 -5.28
C HIS A 155 2.09 1.58 -4.58
N ALA A 156 1.17 0.61 -4.49
CA ALA A 156 1.45 -0.74 -4.01
C ALA A 156 2.29 -1.48 -5.06
N ARG A 157 3.62 -1.35 -4.97
CA ARG A 157 4.59 -1.80 -5.98
C ARG A 157 4.66 -3.30 -6.11
N SER A 158 4.73 -4.02 -4.99
CA SER A 158 4.77 -5.47 -5.01
C SER A 158 4.14 -6.12 -3.78
N LEU A 159 3.69 -7.34 -4.01
CA LEU A 159 3.21 -8.24 -2.97
C LEU A 159 3.85 -9.61 -3.16
N THR A 160 4.57 -10.08 -2.13
CA THR A 160 5.14 -11.42 -2.07
C THR A 160 4.31 -12.28 -1.12
N ILE A 161 3.91 -13.46 -1.59
CA ILE A 161 3.13 -14.46 -0.87
C ILE A 161 3.64 -15.87 -1.19
N PHE A 162 3.27 -16.85 -0.39
CA PHE A 162 3.33 -18.25 -0.80
C PHE A 162 2.10 -18.61 -1.62
N HIS A 163 2.29 -19.25 -2.76
CA HIS A 163 1.16 -19.74 -3.56
C HIS A 163 0.27 -20.67 -2.71
N PRO A 164 -1.05 -20.46 -2.67
CA PRO A 164 -1.93 -21.13 -1.69
C PRO A 164 -2.02 -22.65 -1.87
N THR A 165 -1.59 -23.18 -3.00
CA THR A 165 -1.60 -24.62 -3.28
C THR A 165 -0.20 -25.21 -3.33
N THR A 166 0.69 -24.68 -4.19
CA THR A 166 2.02 -25.22 -4.42
C THR A 166 3.05 -24.79 -3.38
N LYS A 167 2.72 -23.81 -2.54
CA LYS A 167 3.61 -23.24 -1.51
C LYS A 167 4.89 -22.55 -2.05
N VAL A 168 5.03 -22.43 -3.34
CA VAL A 168 6.14 -21.69 -3.97
C VAL A 168 5.97 -20.21 -3.68
N ILE A 169 7.08 -19.53 -3.37
CA ILE A 169 7.11 -18.06 -3.22
C ILE A 169 6.80 -17.42 -4.57
N MET A 170 5.88 -16.48 -4.56
CA MET A 170 5.54 -15.70 -5.75
C MET A 170 5.48 -14.20 -5.41
N THR A 171 6.11 -13.39 -6.24
CA THR A 171 6.07 -11.93 -6.15
C THR A 171 5.28 -11.36 -7.31
N ILE A 172 4.21 -10.66 -6.99
CA ILE A 172 3.40 -9.93 -7.96
C ILE A 172 3.86 -8.48 -7.95
N ILE A 173 4.20 -7.95 -9.13
CA ILE A 173 4.71 -6.59 -9.30
C ILE A 173 3.73 -5.80 -10.18
N ALA A 174 3.37 -4.58 -9.77
CA ALA A 174 2.61 -3.65 -10.58
C ALA A 174 3.52 -2.53 -11.10
N LYS A 175 3.39 -2.17 -12.39
CA LYS A 175 3.98 -0.94 -12.90
C LYS A 175 3.24 0.27 -12.34
N PRO A 176 3.94 1.37 -12.00
CA PRO A 176 3.28 2.58 -11.55
C PRO A 176 2.42 3.19 -12.67
N PRO A 177 1.50 4.10 -12.34
CA PRO A 177 0.71 4.83 -13.34
C PRO A 177 1.60 5.62 -14.30
N ILE A 178 1.16 5.77 -15.56
CA ILE A 178 1.85 6.61 -16.54
C ILE A 178 1.61 8.08 -16.18
N LYS A 179 2.55 8.67 -15.44
CA LYS A 179 2.55 10.06 -14.97
C LYS A 179 3.98 10.57 -14.90
N PRO A 180 4.23 11.86 -15.13
CA PRO A 180 5.59 12.42 -15.17
C PRO A 180 6.46 12.05 -13.95
N GLN A 181 5.88 12.06 -12.75
CA GLN A 181 6.59 11.74 -11.50
C GLN A 181 6.99 10.26 -11.37
N TRP A 182 6.42 9.38 -12.19
CA TRP A 182 6.72 7.95 -12.21
C TRP A 182 7.56 7.51 -13.43
N ASN A 183 7.93 8.47 -14.32
CA ASN A 183 8.66 8.14 -15.56
C ASN A 183 9.99 7.40 -15.31
N PHE A 184 10.66 7.67 -14.19
CA PHE A 184 11.89 6.96 -13.81
C PHE A 184 11.71 5.43 -13.71
N ALA A 185 10.50 4.96 -13.49
CA ALA A 185 10.18 3.53 -13.29
C ALA A 185 9.51 2.89 -14.51
N LEU A 186 9.36 3.63 -15.59
CA LEU A 186 8.77 3.16 -16.85
C LEU A 186 9.84 2.86 -17.91
N SER A 187 11.10 3.27 -17.64
CA SER A 187 12.24 3.15 -18.57
C SER A 187 13.01 1.82 -18.43
N ASP A 188 12.54 0.90 -17.58
CA ASP A 188 13.12 -0.43 -17.37
C ASP A 188 12.30 -1.53 -18.06
#